data_d2a4825615bffffb740b1021d27c11fb
#
_entry.id   d2a4825615bffffb740b1021d27c11fb
#
_cell.length_a   1.000
_cell.length_b   1.000
_cell.length_c   1.000
_cell.angle_alpha   90.00
_cell.angle_beta   90.00
_cell.angle_gamma   90.00
#
_symmetry.space_group_name_H-M   'P 1'
#
loop_
_entity.id
_entity.type
_entity.pdbx_description
1 polymer ?
#
loop_
_entity_poly.entity_id
_entity_poly.type
_entity_poly.pdbx_seq_one_letter_code
_entity_poly.pdbx_strand_id
1 'polypeptide(L)'
;MRFSGSLESLSTIGDMHKITPLFRFRRTATADTARRRANPILSIGAGIVLMSVALTGCATTATTSSGTTTATSSSSSSASTAATTTEDATTTAETISTTAEAAEAFLATLTDEQREAVLYDYDDETKTTSWSNFPVTFVERAGLNLTDLTEEQQAAAMKVLEALLSDEGYETVTAIMGGDEYLLENSSSTEDSLGQYYIAFFGDPSDTSAWEVQFGGHHLGINASLDGTAGTITFAPTHLGVQPAVYTNEEGEEVQPFDGIYTDAFAFFDSLTAEQQATLTAGDVSMCAPGDTCDFSTGAGLTGADLTDEQKQLLLDVIANWVGLADEETTTEALAEIEATLDETVIAWSGETTYDMSTGDGISFSISGPNVYVAFQAQQGSAGADVDGVNTSGWGHVHTIYRDPSNDYGNSVTQQAATGGMGGAGGPGAGGPGDGGAPPSN
;
A
#
# COMPACT_ATOMS: atom_id res chain seq x y z
N MET A 1 59.76 43.01 -3.97
CA MET A 1 59.52 42.00 -5.03
C MET A 1 58.07 41.69 -5.04
N ARG A 2 57.38 42.11 -6.07
CA ARG A 2 55.93 41.84 -6.30
C ARG A 2 55.86 40.55 -7.11
N PHE A 3 55.01 39.61 -6.69
CA PHE A 3 54.44 38.61 -7.56
C PHE A 3 52.92 38.66 -7.50
N SER A 4 52.40 39.05 -8.64
CA SER A 4 50.99 38.98 -9.03
C SER A 4 50.73 37.56 -9.52
N GLY A 5 49.72 36.92 -8.96
CA GLY A 5 49.23 35.62 -9.45
C GLY A 5 47.73 35.70 -9.61
N SER A 6 47.31 35.59 -10.86
CA SER A 6 45.95 35.68 -11.37
C SER A 6 45.09 34.52 -10.85
N LEU A 7 43.89 34.86 -10.34
CA LEU A 7 42.80 33.90 -10.10
C LEU A 7 42.08 33.63 -11.43
N GLU A 8 42.28 32.45 -12.00
CA GLU A 8 41.42 31.94 -13.02
C GLU A 8 40.29 31.15 -12.36
N SER A 9 39.08 31.67 -12.52
CA SER A 9 37.84 30.98 -12.17
C SER A 9 37.61 29.84 -13.12
N LEU A 10 37.67 28.60 -12.65
CA LEU A 10 37.10 27.44 -13.33
C LEU A 10 35.68 27.24 -12.80
N SER A 11 34.72 27.77 -13.55
CA SER A 11 33.32 27.37 -13.50
C SER A 11 33.20 26.08 -14.31
N THR A 12 33.12 24.95 -13.61
CA THR A 12 32.67 23.70 -14.20
C THR A 12 31.24 23.49 -13.69
N ILE A 13 30.30 23.92 -14.51
CA ILE A 13 28.90 23.47 -14.42
C ILE A 13 28.95 22.03 -14.89
N GLY A 14 28.83 21.12 -13.94
CA GLY A 14 28.62 19.70 -14.24
C GLY A 14 27.25 19.54 -14.88
N ASP A 15 27.22 18.95 -16.05
CA ASP A 15 26.02 18.47 -16.71
C ASP A 15 25.22 17.57 -15.74
N MET A 16 24.09 18.07 -15.30
CA MET A 16 23.06 17.22 -14.70
C MET A 16 22.64 16.22 -15.80
N HIS A 17 23.08 15.01 -15.65
CA HIS A 17 22.61 13.91 -16.46
C HIS A 17 21.10 13.81 -16.24
N LYS A 18 20.35 14.06 -17.28
CA LYS A 18 18.93 13.71 -17.35
C LYS A 18 18.85 12.22 -17.10
N ILE A 19 18.33 11.87 -15.93
CA ILE A 19 17.92 10.49 -15.63
C ILE A 19 16.76 10.22 -16.58
N THR A 20 17.01 9.43 -17.60
CA THR A 20 15.96 8.95 -18.50
C THR A 20 15.13 7.98 -17.69
N PRO A 21 13.79 8.14 -17.62
CA PRO A 21 12.97 7.26 -16.82
C PRO A 21 13.16 5.82 -17.28
N LEU A 22 13.62 4.98 -16.36
CA LEU A 22 13.94 3.57 -16.59
C LEU A 22 12.73 2.67 -16.68
N PHE A 23 11.58 3.17 -16.29
CA PHE A 23 10.33 2.42 -16.27
C PHE A 23 9.53 2.62 -17.56
N ARG A 24 10.11 2.30 -18.72
CA ARG A 24 9.34 2.11 -19.94
C ARG A 24 8.66 0.74 -19.90
N PHE A 25 7.54 0.62 -19.20
CA PHE A 25 6.71 -0.56 -19.27
C PHE A 25 6.11 -0.69 -20.68
N ARG A 26 6.73 -1.54 -21.53
CA ARG A 26 6.02 -2.04 -22.69
C ARG A 26 4.96 -3.03 -22.21
N ARG A 27 3.72 -2.59 -22.15
CA ARG A 27 2.61 -3.55 -22.15
C ARG A 27 2.74 -4.42 -23.40
N THR A 28 3.03 -5.70 -23.23
CA THR A 28 2.61 -6.69 -24.20
C THR A 28 1.11 -6.81 -24.04
N ALA A 29 0.35 -6.16 -24.94
CA ALA A 29 -1.09 -6.25 -24.98
C ALA A 29 -1.46 -7.70 -25.29
N THR A 30 -1.80 -8.48 -24.29
CA THR A 30 -2.71 -9.59 -24.44
C THR A 30 -4.10 -8.99 -24.34
N ALA A 31 -4.74 -8.85 -25.51
CA ALA A 31 -6.14 -8.48 -25.57
C ALA A 31 -6.97 -9.56 -24.89
N ASP A 32 -7.48 -9.26 -23.70
CA ASP A 32 -8.72 -9.91 -23.29
C ASP A 32 -9.63 -8.94 -22.52
N THR A 33 -10.88 -9.12 -22.79
CA THR A 33 -12.04 -8.28 -22.63
C THR A 33 -12.34 -7.97 -21.16
N ALA A 34 -11.89 -6.82 -20.65
CA ALA A 34 -12.45 -6.26 -19.43
C ALA A 34 -13.87 -5.71 -19.70
N ARG A 35 -14.84 -6.25 -19.01
CA ARG A 35 -16.21 -5.72 -18.95
C ARG A 35 -16.20 -4.35 -18.28
N ARG A 36 -16.19 -3.30 -19.09
CA ARG A 36 -16.48 -1.95 -18.62
C ARG A 36 -17.92 -1.89 -18.12
N ARG A 37 -18.13 -1.66 -16.85
CA ARG A 37 -19.40 -1.13 -16.35
C ARG A 37 -19.42 0.36 -16.71
N ALA A 38 -20.11 0.70 -17.81
CA ALA A 38 -20.37 2.09 -18.16
C ALA A 38 -21.53 2.60 -17.31
N ASN A 39 -21.26 3.62 -16.51
CA ASN A 39 -22.31 4.47 -15.95
C ASN A 39 -22.84 5.40 -17.05
N PRO A 40 -24.15 5.45 -17.30
CA PRO A 40 -24.70 6.40 -18.26
C PRO A 40 -24.93 7.75 -17.58
N ILE A 41 -24.29 8.77 -18.10
CA ILE A 41 -24.63 10.19 -17.87
C ILE A 41 -26.03 10.45 -18.43
N LEU A 42 -26.91 10.91 -17.56
CA LEU A 42 -28.29 11.24 -17.88
C LEU A 42 -28.37 12.64 -18.50
N SER A 43 -28.65 12.74 -19.79
CA SER A 43 -29.10 13.99 -20.41
C SER A 43 -30.62 14.02 -20.49
N ILE A 44 -31.18 15.09 -19.94
CA ILE A 44 -32.59 15.38 -19.85
C ILE A 44 -33.12 15.80 -21.25
N GLY A 45 -34.17 15.13 -21.71
CA GLY A 45 -34.96 15.53 -22.84
C GLY A 45 -36.42 15.16 -22.63
N ALA A 46 -37.27 16.18 -22.52
CA ALA A 46 -38.71 16.07 -22.26
C ALA A 46 -39.47 15.55 -23.49
N GLY A 47 -40.48 14.70 -23.25
CA GLY A 47 -41.44 14.29 -24.27
C GLY A 47 -42.55 13.46 -23.69
N ILE A 48 -43.71 14.07 -23.48
CA ILE A 48 -44.97 13.49 -23.02
C ILE A 48 -45.63 12.73 -24.17
N VAL A 49 -46.12 11.53 -23.99
CA VAL A 49 -47.39 11.03 -24.57
C VAL A 49 -47.97 9.90 -23.71
N LEU A 50 -49.20 10.13 -23.31
CA LEU A 50 -50.14 9.18 -22.68
C LEU A 50 -50.65 8.15 -23.69
N MET A 51 -50.86 6.91 -23.25
CA MET A 51 -52.12 6.20 -23.54
C MET A 51 -52.24 4.91 -22.67
N SER A 52 -53.35 4.88 -22.04
CA SER A 52 -53.95 3.80 -21.22
C SER A 52 -54.59 2.72 -22.05
N VAL A 53 -54.86 1.54 -21.52
CA VAL A 53 -56.04 0.63 -21.57
C VAL A 53 -55.59 -0.72 -21.02
N ALA A 54 -55.95 -1.22 -19.93
CA ALA A 54 -57.14 -1.76 -19.28
C ALA A 54 -57.53 -3.19 -19.69
N LEU A 55 -57.62 -4.01 -18.58
CA LEU A 55 -58.58 -5.08 -18.29
C LEU A 55 -58.43 -6.47 -18.94
N THR A 56 -58.43 -7.47 -18.20
CA THR A 56 -59.33 -8.40 -17.50
C THR A 56 -58.74 -9.79 -17.64
N GLY A 57 -58.57 -10.63 -16.67
CA GLY A 57 -59.47 -11.19 -15.70
C GLY A 57 -59.71 -12.65 -15.98
N CYS A 58 -59.55 -13.49 -15.01
CA CYS A 58 -60.33 -14.59 -14.55
C CYS A 58 -59.54 -15.80 -14.03
N ALA A 59 -59.79 -16.07 -12.79
CA ALA A 59 -59.46 -17.28 -12.09
C ALA A 59 -60.41 -18.43 -12.46
N THR A 60 -59.95 -19.68 -12.42
CA THR A 60 -60.81 -20.80 -11.94
C THR A 60 -59.95 -21.93 -11.35
N THR A 61 -60.40 -22.33 -10.20
CA THR A 61 -60.03 -23.47 -9.37
C THR A 61 -60.54 -24.80 -9.97
N ALA A 62 -59.87 -25.93 -9.70
CA ALA A 62 -60.39 -27.15 -9.07
C ALA A 62 -59.47 -28.36 -9.33
N THR A 63 -58.91 -28.90 -8.28
CA THR A 63 -59.19 -30.16 -7.57
C THR A 63 -58.88 -31.50 -8.28
N THR A 64 -57.96 -32.23 -7.58
CA THR A 64 -57.86 -33.67 -7.29
C THR A 64 -57.90 -34.72 -8.42
N SER A 65 -56.92 -35.59 -8.46
CA SER A 65 -57.01 -36.98 -7.95
C SER A 65 -55.82 -37.85 -8.37
N SER A 66 -55.50 -38.75 -7.46
CA SER A 66 -54.47 -39.79 -7.45
C SER A 66 -54.41 -40.69 -8.67
N GLY A 67 -53.19 -41.20 -8.98
CA GLY A 67 -53.00 -42.37 -9.89
C GLY A 67 -51.54 -42.74 -10.00
N THR A 68 -51.11 -43.73 -9.25
CA THR A 68 -49.84 -44.46 -9.34
C THR A 68 -49.74 -45.22 -10.65
N THR A 69 -48.64 -45.08 -11.41
CA THR A 69 -48.02 -46.20 -12.13
C THR A 69 -46.56 -45.88 -12.51
N THR A 70 -45.73 -46.82 -12.18
CA THR A 70 -44.31 -46.94 -12.45
C THR A 70 -44.06 -47.13 -13.97
N ALA A 71 -43.14 -46.33 -14.51
CA ALA A 71 -42.44 -46.72 -15.76
C ALA A 71 -41.03 -46.12 -15.75
N THR A 72 -40.06 -46.98 -15.63
CA THR A 72 -38.63 -46.74 -15.79
C THR A 72 -38.36 -46.34 -17.25
N SER A 73 -37.78 -45.19 -17.46
CA SER A 73 -37.13 -44.81 -18.72
C SER A 73 -35.83 -44.15 -18.44
N SER A 74 -34.76 -44.87 -18.69
CA SER A 74 -33.37 -44.37 -18.67
C SER A 74 -33.18 -43.40 -19.84
N SER A 75 -33.03 -42.12 -19.54
CA SER A 75 -32.47 -41.14 -20.48
C SER A 75 -31.16 -40.66 -19.93
N SER A 76 -30.08 -41.15 -20.53
CA SER A 76 -28.73 -40.62 -20.34
C SER A 76 -28.66 -39.21 -20.93
N SER A 77 -28.74 -38.20 -20.09
CA SER A 77 -28.33 -36.86 -20.44
C SER A 77 -26.81 -36.74 -20.19
N SER A 78 -26.06 -36.65 -21.30
CA SER A 78 -24.67 -36.25 -21.29
C SER A 78 -24.61 -34.84 -20.74
N ALA A 79 -24.23 -34.71 -19.49
CA ALA A 79 -23.78 -33.44 -18.93
C ALA A 79 -22.45 -33.10 -19.62
N SER A 80 -22.47 -32.13 -20.50
CA SER A 80 -21.27 -31.43 -20.95
C SER A 80 -20.73 -30.67 -19.74
N THR A 81 -19.73 -31.25 -19.11
CA THR A 81 -18.92 -30.53 -18.10
C THR A 81 -18.15 -29.49 -18.91
N ALA A 82 -18.61 -28.24 -18.88
CA ALA A 82 -17.75 -27.12 -19.19
C ALA A 82 -16.63 -27.20 -18.14
N ALA A 83 -15.43 -27.55 -18.55
CA ALA A 83 -14.24 -27.36 -17.76
C ALA A 83 -14.11 -25.85 -17.62
N THR A 84 -14.52 -25.32 -16.48
CA THR A 84 -13.99 -24.06 -15.98
C THR A 84 -12.52 -24.35 -15.73
N THR A 85 -11.63 -23.84 -16.55
CA THR A 85 -10.23 -23.68 -16.19
C THR A 85 -10.25 -22.65 -15.07
N THR A 86 -10.27 -23.11 -13.83
CA THR A 86 -9.67 -22.39 -12.73
C THR A 86 -8.21 -22.25 -13.15
N GLU A 87 -7.73 -21.05 -13.43
CA GLU A 87 -6.32 -20.76 -13.32
C GLU A 87 -5.97 -21.19 -11.89
N ASP A 88 -5.01 -22.10 -11.74
CA ASP A 88 -4.55 -22.51 -10.41
C ASP A 88 -4.02 -21.23 -9.76
N ALA A 89 -4.63 -20.82 -8.65
CA ALA A 89 -4.15 -19.70 -7.86
C ALA A 89 -2.71 -20.01 -7.41
N THR A 90 -1.83 -19.04 -7.51
CA THR A 90 -0.45 -19.16 -7.03
C THR A 90 -0.48 -19.45 -5.54
N THR A 91 0.30 -20.42 -5.10
CA THR A 91 0.40 -20.79 -3.69
C THR A 91 1.55 -20.05 -3.00
N THR A 92 1.47 -19.90 -1.69
CA THR A 92 2.56 -19.30 -0.88
C THR A 92 3.90 -19.98 -1.14
N ALA A 93 3.93 -21.32 -1.27
CA ALA A 93 5.15 -22.06 -1.56
C ALA A 93 5.72 -21.74 -2.96
N GLU A 94 4.85 -21.53 -3.97
CA GLU A 94 5.27 -21.10 -5.31
C GLU A 94 5.79 -19.66 -5.29
N THR A 95 5.13 -18.76 -4.56
CA THR A 95 5.59 -17.37 -4.35
C THR A 95 6.98 -17.34 -3.71
N ILE A 96 7.21 -18.12 -2.64
CA ILE A 96 8.53 -18.21 -1.99
C ILE A 96 9.59 -18.71 -2.99
N SER A 97 9.30 -19.79 -3.72
CA SER A 97 10.24 -20.39 -4.66
C SER A 97 10.59 -19.45 -5.81
N THR A 98 9.58 -18.83 -6.44
CA THR A 98 9.79 -17.90 -7.56
C THR A 98 10.50 -16.62 -7.13
N THR A 99 10.21 -16.13 -5.93
CA THR A 99 10.89 -14.96 -5.35
C THR A 99 12.36 -15.28 -5.05
N ALA A 100 12.65 -16.46 -4.51
CA ALA A 100 14.03 -16.89 -4.28
C ALA A 100 14.83 -17.02 -5.59
N GLU A 101 14.23 -17.63 -6.63
CA GLU A 101 14.84 -17.72 -7.95
C GLU A 101 15.12 -16.32 -8.57
N ALA A 102 14.20 -15.38 -8.44
CA ALA A 102 14.37 -14.02 -8.90
C ALA A 102 15.47 -13.27 -8.12
N ALA A 103 15.51 -13.45 -6.79
CA ALA A 103 16.55 -12.87 -5.94
C ALA A 103 17.95 -13.44 -6.27
N GLU A 104 18.07 -14.75 -6.47
CA GLU A 104 19.34 -15.35 -6.92
C GLU A 104 19.77 -14.84 -8.30
N ALA A 105 18.81 -14.66 -9.22
CA ALA A 105 19.08 -14.10 -10.54
C ALA A 105 19.56 -12.63 -10.45
N PHE A 106 18.96 -11.82 -9.59
CA PHE A 106 19.43 -10.46 -9.32
C PHE A 106 20.84 -10.47 -8.72
N LEU A 107 21.09 -11.27 -7.70
CA LEU A 107 22.40 -11.42 -7.07
C LEU A 107 23.48 -11.86 -8.06
N ALA A 108 23.14 -12.64 -9.08
CA ALA A 108 24.08 -13.07 -10.13
C ALA A 108 24.51 -11.93 -11.06
N THR A 109 23.78 -10.82 -11.13
CA THR A 109 24.16 -9.63 -11.92
C THR A 109 25.14 -8.71 -11.19
N LEU A 110 25.32 -8.90 -9.88
CA LEU A 110 26.05 -7.97 -9.01
C LEU A 110 27.57 -8.27 -9.02
N THR A 111 28.36 -7.21 -8.82
CA THR A 111 29.78 -7.35 -8.45
C THR A 111 29.92 -7.92 -7.04
N ASP A 112 31.12 -8.38 -6.69
CA ASP A 112 31.39 -8.89 -5.34
C ASP A 112 31.14 -7.82 -4.28
N GLU A 113 31.49 -6.55 -4.54
CA GLU A 113 31.27 -5.43 -3.63
C GLU A 113 29.78 -5.09 -3.47
N GLN A 114 29.01 -5.15 -4.57
CA GLN A 114 27.57 -4.93 -4.52
C GLN A 114 26.88 -6.08 -3.77
N ARG A 115 27.33 -7.32 -3.99
CA ARG A 115 26.80 -8.49 -3.30
C ARG A 115 27.05 -8.43 -1.79
N GLU A 116 28.23 -7.98 -1.35
CA GLU A 116 28.53 -7.76 0.08
C GLU A 116 27.67 -6.65 0.68
N ALA A 117 27.32 -5.62 -0.10
CA ALA A 117 26.51 -4.50 0.38
C ALA A 117 25.01 -4.80 0.44
N VAL A 118 24.49 -5.81 -0.25
CA VAL A 118 23.06 -6.13 -0.34
C VAL A 118 22.63 -7.27 0.56
N LEU A 119 23.57 -8.09 1.05
CA LEU A 119 23.31 -9.28 1.85
C LEU A 119 23.69 -9.06 3.32
N TYR A 120 22.78 -9.35 4.21
CA TYR A 120 22.91 -9.28 5.67
C TYR A 120 22.59 -10.64 6.28
N ASP A 121 23.01 -10.89 7.52
CA ASP A 121 22.56 -12.06 8.27
C ASP A 121 21.04 -11.97 8.54
N TYR A 122 20.34 -13.12 8.59
CA TYR A 122 18.88 -13.12 8.76
C TYR A 122 18.41 -12.46 10.07
N ASP A 123 19.19 -12.55 11.12
CA ASP A 123 18.95 -11.95 12.43
C ASP A 123 19.66 -10.60 12.64
N ASP A 124 20.12 -9.96 11.56
CA ASP A 124 20.75 -8.65 11.64
C ASP A 124 19.71 -7.57 11.99
N GLU A 125 19.96 -6.88 13.11
CA GLU A 125 19.07 -5.85 13.63
C GLU A 125 19.00 -4.60 12.72
N THR A 126 19.89 -4.45 11.73
CA THR A 126 19.86 -3.37 10.72
C THR A 126 18.50 -3.30 10.04
N LYS A 127 17.84 -4.43 9.79
CA LYS A 127 16.49 -4.45 9.21
C LYS A 127 15.48 -3.63 9.99
N THR A 128 15.64 -3.49 11.30
CA THR A 128 14.69 -2.74 12.14
C THR A 128 14.88 -1.23 12.10
N THR A 129 15.96 -0.74 11.48
CA THR A 129 16.34 0.68 11.48
C THR A 129 16.60 1.27 10.10
N SER A 130 16.52 0.44 9.04
CA SER A 130 16.94 0.79 7.68
C SER A 130 15.79 0.96 6.68
N TRP A 131 14.59 1.22 7.16
CA TRP A 131 13.40 1.61 6.39
C TRP A 131 12.66 2.70 7.16
N SER A 132 11.84 3.50 6.54
CA SER A 132 11.04 4.51 7.25
C SER A 132 10.12 5.26 6.30
N ASN A 133 9.07 5.89 6.87
CA ASN A 133 8.26 6.91 6.23
C ASN A 133 8.95 8.30 6.18
N PHE A 134 10.18 8.41 6.68
CA PHE A 134 10.98 9.62 6.53
C PHE A 134 11.87 9.56 5.28
N PRO A 135 12.24 10.73 4.71
CA PRO A 135 13.23 10.83 3.66
C PRO A 135 14.49 10.02 3.94
N VAL A 136 15.10 9.46 2.89
CA VAL A 136 16.33 8.65 3.01
C VAL A 136 17.50 9.44 3.58
N THR A 137 17.44 10.77 3.53
CA THR A 137 18.43 11.68 4.15
C THR A 137 18.31 11.76 5.67
N PHE A 138 17.19 11.31 6.26
CA PHE A 138 16.97 11.29 7.71
C PHE A 138 17.12 9.90 8.32
N VAL A 139 16.70 8.89 7.59
CA VAL A 139 16.84 7.47 7.97
C VAL A 139 17.51 6.73 6.83
N GLU A 140 18.73 6.26 7.05
CA GLU A 140 19.52 5.54 6.07
C GLU A 140 18.82 4.21 5.69
N ARG A 141 18.90 3.81 4.42
CA ARG A 141 18.37 2.55 3.92
C ARG A 141 19.49 1.52 3.78
N ALA A 142 19.16 0.25 4.05
CA ALA A 142 20.07 -0.86 3.80
C ALA A 142 20.16 -1.20 2.31
N GLY A 143 21.24 -1.84 1.94
CA GLY A 143 21.41 -2.43 0.62
C GLY A 143 21.84 -1.47 -0.48
N LEU A 144 21.35 -1.71 -1.69
CA LEU A 144 21.75 -1.00 -2.90
C LEU A 144 20.67 -0.03 -3.35
N ASN A 145 21.07 1.22 -3.60
CA ASN A 145 20.22 2.20 -4.26
C ASN A 145 20.05 1.84 -5.74
N LEU A 146 18.81 1.71 -6.21
CA LEU A 146 18.53 1.37 -7.60
C LEU A 146 19.12 2.39 -8.57
N THR A 147 19.22 3.67 -8.20
CA THR A 147 19.79 4.71 -9.05
C THR A 147 21.30 4.51 -9.32
N ASP A 148 22.00 3.74 -8.49
CA ASP A 148 23.42 3.41 -8.65
C ASP A 148 23.65 2.13 -9.46
N LEU A 149 22.57 1.44 -9.84
CA LEU A 149 22.60 0.17 -10.56
C LEU A 149 22.53 0.39 -12.08
N THR A 150 23.03 -0.57 -12.84
CA THR A 150 22.80 -0.62 -14.29
C THR A 150 21.34 -0.93 -14.61
N GLU A 151 20.86 -0.59 -15.81
CA GLU A 151 19.50 -0.90 -16.26
C GLU A 151 19.17 -2.41 -16.13
N GLU A 152 20.12 -3.29 -16.42
CA GLU A 152 19.97 -4.73 -16.27
C GLU A 152 19.78 -5.13 -14.81
N GLN A 153 20.57 -4.55 -13.89
CA GLN A 153 20.48 -4.80 -12.46
C GLN A 153 19.17 -4.25 -11.86
N GLN A 154 18.75 -3.05 -12.28
CA GLN A 154 17.47 -2.48 -11.87
C GLN A 154 16.29 -3.35 -12.32
N ALA A 155 16.29 -3.78 -13.58
CA ALA A 155 15.26 -4.67 -14.09
C ALA A 155 15.23 -6.01 -13.34
N ALA A 156 16.41 -6.55 -12.96
CA ALA A 156 16.49 -7.77 -12.18
C ALA A 156 15.98 -7.56 -10.71
N ALA A 157 16.27 -6.40 -10.10
CA ALA A 157 15.73 -6.06 -8.78
C ALA A 157 14.20 -5.96 -8.79
N MET A 158 13.62 -5.32 -9.82
CA MET A 158 12.16 -5.24 -9.97
C MET A 158 11.50 -6.60 -10.22
N LYS A 159 12.22 -7.56 -10.83
CA LYS A 159 11.73 -8.94 -10.97
C LYS A 159 11.58 -9.67 -9.63
N VAL A 160 12.35 -9.31 -8.61
CA VAL A 160 12.16 -9.84 -7.27
C VAL A 160 10.80 -9.41 -6.71
N LEU A 161 10.42 -8.14 -6.91
CA LEU A 161 9.12 -7.64 -6.47
C LEU A 161 7.97 -8.24 -7.31
N GLU A 162 8.14 -8.37 -8.62
CA GLU A 162 7.15 -8.99 -9.51
C GLU A 162 6.90 -10.46 -9.13
N ALA A 163 7.91 -11.18 -8.64
CA ALA A 163 7.78 -12.57 -8.18
C ALA A 163 7.19 -12.68 -6.76
N LEU A 164 7.40 -11.67 -5.91
CA LEU A 164 6.93 -11.64 -4.52
C LEU A 164 5.47 -11.21 -4.41
N LEU A 165 5.06 -10.23 -5.23
CA LEU A 165 3.79 -9.53 -5.09
C LEU A 165 2.74 -10.09 -6.06
N SER A 166 1.49 -10.00 -5.66
CA SER A 166 0.36 -10.17 -6.59
C SER A 166 0.40 -9.09 -7.69
N ASP A 167 -0.38 -9.29 -8.76
CA ASP A 167 -0.48 -8.28 -9.82
C ASP A 167 -0.93 -6.92 -9.25
N GLU A 168 -1.92 -6.91 -8.36
CA GLU A 168 -2.42 -5.70 -7.69
C GLU A 168 -1.39 -5.10 -6.73
N GLY A 169 -0.68 -5.94 -5.97
CA GLY A 169 0.39 -5.50 -5.07
C GLY A 169 1.54 -4.86 -5.84
N TYR A 170 1.94 -5.45 -6.96
CA TYR A 170 2.98 -4.90 -7.83
C TYR A 170 2.53 -3.61 -8.52
N GLU A 171 1.26 -3.52 -8.97
CA GLU A 171 0.69 -2.29 -9.54
C GLU A 171 0.67 -1.17 -8.49
N THR A 172 0.28 -1.46 -7.24
CA THR A 172 0.29 -0.49 -6.14
C THR A 172 1.70 0.04 -5.87
N VAL A 173 2.68 -0.84 -5.76
CA VAL A 173 4.09 -0.49 -5.51
C VAL A 173 4.64 0.39 -6.63
N THR A 174 4.45 0.00 -7.88
CA THR A 174 4.95 0.76 -9.04
C THR A 174 4.20 2.09 -9.21
N ALA A 175 2.92 2.14 -8.86
CA ALA A 175 2.15 3.37 -8.86
C ALA A 175 2.62 4.36 -7.76
N ILE A 176 3.01 3.87 -6.58
CA ILE A 176 3.64 4.71 -5.54
C ILE A 176 4.97 5.28 -6.05
N MET A 177 5.82 4.44 -6.65
CA MET A 177 7.10 4.87 -7.23
C MET A 177 6.91 5.91 -8.33
N GLY A 178 5.90 5.74 -9.18
CA GLY A 178 5.55 6.70 -10.22
C GLY A 178 5.05 8.04 -9.67
N GLY A 179 4.40 8.04 -8.51
CA GLY A 179 4.02 9.27 -7.80
C GLY A 179 5.24 10.08 -7.34
N ASP A 180 6.26 9.42 -6.79
CA ASP A 180 7.53 10.06 -6.43
C ASP A 180 8.26 10.63 -7.65
N GLU A 181 8.29 9.90 -8.75
CA GLU A 181 8.89 10.35 -10.01
C GLU A 181 8.14 11.58 -10.57
N TYR A 182 6.80 11.52 -10.58
CA TYR A 182 5.96 12.64 -10.99
C TYR A 182 6.25 13.89 -10.14
N LEU A 183 6.38 13.75 -8.83
CA LEU A 183 6.69 14.85 -7.92
C LEU A 183 8.10 15.41 -8.16
N LEU A 184 9.08 14.54 -8.38
CA LEU A 184 10.45 14.93 -8.71
C LEU A 184 10.53 15.75 -10.00
N GLU A 185 9.76 15.38 -11.01
CA GLU A 185 9.78 16.04 -12.33
C GLU A 185 8.98 17.34 -12.37
N ASN A 186 7.85 17.41 -11.64
CA ASN A 186 6.86 18.46 -11.79
C ASN A 186 6.83 19.47 -10.64
N SER A 187 7.51 19.21 -9.52
CA SER A 187 7.56 20.12 -8.38
C SER A 187 8.88 20.91 -8.32
N SER A 188 8.94 21.85 -7.38
CA SER A 188 10.18 22.53 -7.00
C SER A 188 10.88 21.90 -5.79
N SER A 189 10.53 20.65 -5.46
CA SER A 189 11.14 19.93 -4.33
C SER A 189 12.66 19.82 -4.51
N THR A 190 13.38 20.08 -3.44
CA THR A 190 14.82 19.84 -3.36
C THR A 190 15.12 18.64 -2.48
N GLU A 191 14.13 17.81 -2.25
CA GLU A 191 14.29 16.60 -1.47
C GLU A 191 15.04 15.54 -2.30
N ASP A 192 16.23 15.18 -1.83
CA ASP A 192 17.10 14.24 -2.54
C ASP A 192 16.61 12.77 -2.48
N SER A 193 15.55 12.49 -1.70
CA SER A 193 15.05 11.12 -1.52
C SER A 193 13.99 10.67 -2.52
N LEU A 194 13.38 11.61 -3.24
CA LEU A 194 12.39 11.27 -4.26
C LEU A 194 13.02 10.44 -5.37
N GLY A 195 12.38 9.34 -5.75
CA GLY A 195 12.87 8.41 -6.76
C GLY A 195 14.06 7.55 -6.31
N GLN A 196 14.51 7.64 -5.05
CA GLN A 196 15.55 6.77 -4.51
C GLN A 196 14.91 5.57 -3.80
N TYR A 197 15.07 4.38 -4.39
CA TYR A 197 14.61 3.12 -3.85
C TYR A 197 15.79 2.19 -3.63
N TYR A 198 15.74 1.41 -2.56
CA TYR A 198 16.79 0.52 -2.11
C TYR A 198 16.27 -0.89 -2.01
N ILE A 199 17.16 -1.86 -2.25
CA ILE A 199 16.89 -3.28 -2.07
C ILE A 199 17.97 -3.91 -1.19
N ALA A 200 17.54 -4.70 -0.21
CA ALA A 200 18.42 -5.50 0.65
C ALA A 200 17.80 -6.88 0.90
N PHE A 201 18.66 -7.86 1.20
CA PHE A 201 18.24 -9.19 1.63
C PHE A 201 18.84 -9.50 3.00
N PHE A 202 18.02 -10.04 3.88
CA PHE A 202 18.43 -10.55 5.18
C PHE A 202 18.27 -12.06 5.18
N GLY A 203 19.39 -12.77 5.28
CA GLY A 203 19.48 -14.21 4.99
C GLY A 203 19.73 -14.51 3.51
N ASP A 204 20.05 -15.75 3.22
CA ASP A 204 20.25 -16.23 1.85
C ASP A 204 18.88 -16.53 1.22
N PRO A 205 18.52 -15.96 0.07
CA PRO A 205 17.29 -16.30 -0.66
C PRO A 205 17.19 -17.80 -0.90
N SER A 206 16.05 -18.39 -0.50
CA SER A 206 15.87 -19.84 -0.51
C SER A 206 14.40 -20.23 -0.39
N ASP A 207 14.03 -21.35 -0.99
CA ASP A 207 12.73 -22.02 -0.82
C ASP A 207 12.69 -23.00 0.37
N THR A 208 13.78 -23.09 1.14
CA THR A 208 13.94 -24.07 2.24
C THR A 208 14.45 -23.48 3.56
N SER A 209 14.65 -22.18 3.62
CA SER A 209 15.07 -21.45 4.82
C SER A 209 14.34 -20.13 4.94
N ALA A 210 14.49 -19.48 6.10
CA ALA A 210 13.92 -18.15 6.31
C ALA A 210 14.88 -17.06 5.83
N TRP A 211 14.33 -16.04 5.20
CA TRP A 211 15.04 -14.85 4.71
C TRP A 211 14.04 -13.70 4.49
N GLU A 212 14.55 -12.50 4.19
CA GLU A 212 13.69 -11.32 4.03
C GLU A 212 14.14 -10.47 2.83
N VAL A 213 13.17 -9.93 2.12
CA VAL A 213 13.33 -8.82 1.16
C VAL A 213 12.95 -7.53 1.86
N GLN A 214 13.89 -6.58 1.94
CA GLN A 214 13.59 -5.21 2.31
C GLN A 214 13.73 -4.34 1.07
N PHE A 215 12.62 -3.65 0.70
CA PHE A 215 12.59 -2.75 -0.44
C PHE A 215 11.88 -1.45 -0.09
N GLY A 216 12.43 -0.30 -0.45
CA GLY A 216 11.73 0.95 -0.23
C GLY A 216 12.53 2.22 -0.41
N GLY A 217 11.82 3.33 -0.29
CA GLY A 217 12.31 4.71 -0.38
C GLY A 217 11.68 5.60 0.69
N HIS A 218 11.12 6.75 0.27
CA HIS A 218 10.40 7.66 1.17
C HIS A 218 8.95 7.23 1.36
N HIS A 219 8.21 6.98 0.27
CA HIS A 219 6.79 6.63 0.32
C HIS A 219 6.53 5.11 0.27
N LEU A 220 7.56 4.30 0.35
CA LEU A 220 7.44 2.85 0.30
C LEU A 220 8.45 2.17 1.22
N GLY A 221 7.99 1.14 1.93
CA GLY A 221 8.85 0.28 2.73
C GLY A 221 8.20 -1.10 2.86
N ILE A 222 8.69 -2.07 2.11
CA ILE A 222 8.28 -3.47 2.18
C ILE A 222 9.36 -4.23 2.94
N ASN A 223 8.97 -4.94 3.98
CA ASN A 223 9.80 -5.90 4.70
C ASN A 223 9.06 -7.25 4.64
N ALA A 224 9.33 -8.00 3.60
CA ALA A 224 8.70 -9.30 3.40
C ALA A 224 9.61 -10.40 3.92
N SER A 225 9.22 -11.03 5.03
CA SER A 225 9.89 -12.21 5.55
C SER A 225 9.25 -13.47 5.00
N LEU A 226 10.06 -14.29 4.33
CA LEU A 226 9.66 -15.54 3.70
C LEU A 226 10.31 -16.70 4.47
N ASP A 227 9.52 -17.69 4.87
CA ASP A 227 10.03 -18.92 5.50
C ASP A 227 9.67 -20.15 4.65
N GLY A 228 10.61 -20.59 3.83
CA GLY A 228 10.43 -21.76 2.98
C GLY A 228 10.24 -23.08 3.76
N THR A 229 10.67 -23.16 5.04
CA THR A 229 10.44 -24.32 5.88
C THR A 229 9.02 -24.35 6.43
N ALA A 230 8.52 -23.18 6.88
CA ALA A 230 7.17 -23.03 7.39
C ALA A 230 6.13 -22.89 6.26
N GLY A 231 6.53 -22.42 5.09
CA GLY A 231 5.65 -22.10 3.97
C GLY A 231 4.84 -20.83 4.23
N THR A 232 5.43 -19.81 4.87
CA THR A 232 4.75 -18.58 5.26
C THR A 232 5.46 -17.34 4.74
N ILE A 233 4.68 -16.29 4.47
CA ILE A 233 5.17 -14.95 4.15
C ILE A 233 4.49 -13.95 5.09
N THR A 234 5.24 -13.02 5.67
CA THR A 234 4.67 -11.87 6.38
C THR A 234 5.19 -10.57 5.80
N PHE A 235 4.31 -9.59 5.66
CA PHE A 235 4.64 -8.21 5.24
C PHE A 235 4.73 -7.24 6.43
N ALA A 236 4.91 -7.74 7.62
CA ALA A 236 5.05 -6.90 8.80
C ALA A 236 6.54 -6.67 9.15
N PRO A 237 7.00 -5.40 9.14
CA PRO A 237 6.26 -4.16 8.86
C PRO A 237 6.17 -3.80 7.38
N THR A 238 5.11 -3.08 6.99
CA THR A 238 4.99 -2.47 5.67
C THR A 238 4.59 -1.01 5.80
N HIS A 239 5.25 -0.14 5.04
CA HIS A 239 4.92 1.26 4.87
C HIS A 239 4.48 1.51 3.43
N LEU A 240 3.27 2.02 3.26
CA LEU A 240 2.78 2.54 1.98
C LEU A 240 2.48 4.02 2.17
N GLY A 241 2.96 4.84 1.27
CA GLY A 241 2.70 6.27 1.26
C GLY A 241 2.52 6.77 -0.15
N VAL A 242 2.08 7.99 -0.32
CA VAL A 242 1.89 8.58 -1.64
C VAL A 242 1.91 10.10 -1.58
N GLN A 243 2.60 10.71 -2.54
CA GLN A 243 2.53 12.14 -2.84
C GLN A 243 2.99 12.38 -4.29
N PRO A 244 2.08 12.89 -5.16
CA PRO A 244 0.67 13.16 -4.90
C PRO A 244 -0.17 11.88 -4.93
N ALA A 245 -1.32 11.87 -4.26
CA ALA A 245 -2.22 10.70 -4.25
C ALA A 245 -2.92 10.47 -5.59
N VAL A 246 -2.99 11.49 -6.44
CA VAL A 246 -3.55 11.41 -7.80
C VAL A 246 -2.62 12.15 -8.75
N TYR A 247 -2.18 11.49 -9.82
CA TYR A 247 -1.31 12.09 -10.83
C TYR A 247 -1.60 11.51 -12.22
N THR A 248 -1.01 12.14 -13.24
CA THR A 248 -1.09 11.63 -14.62
C THR A 248 0.27 11.04 -15.01
N ASN A 249 0.29 9.78 -15.42
CA ASN A 249 1.51 9.10 -15.86
C ASN A 249 1.96 9.56 -17.27
N GLU A 250 3.10 9.06 -17.74
CA GLU A 250 3.64 9.41 -19.06
C GLU A 250 2.72 9.03 -20.23
N GLU A 251 1.85 8.03 -20.06
CA GLU A 251 0.86 7.58 -21.03
C GLU A 251 -0.38 8.50 -21.06
N GLY A 252 -0.48 9.45 -20.13
CA GLY A 252 -1.63 10.36 -19.97
C GLY A 252 -2.82 9.73 -19.25
N GLU A 253 -2.59 8.65 -18.51
CA GLU A 253 -3.60 7.99 -17.69
C GLU A 253 -3.57 8.56 -16.26
N GLU A 254 -4.74 8.71 -15.65
CA GLU A 254 -4.85 9.07 -14.24
C GLU A 254 -4.51 7.85 -13.36
N VAL A 255 -3.60 8.03 -12.41
CA VAL A 255 -3.13 7.02 -11.46
C VAL A 255 -3.47 7.46 -10.05
N GLN A 256 -4.10 6.58 -9.30
CA GLN A 256 -4.49 6.80 -7.91
C GLN A 256 -4.18 5.54 -7.09
N PRO A 257 -2.95 5.39 -6.54
CA PRO A 257 -2.52 4.17 -5.87
C PRO A 257 -3.38 3.77 -4.67
N PHE A 258 -4.01 4.75 -4.01
CA PHE A 258 -4.78 4.56 -2.77
C PHE A 258 -6.30 4.58 -2.94
N ASP A 259 -6.82 4.53 -4.18
CA ASP A 259 -8.28 4.50 -4.39
C ASP A 259 -8.94 3.30 -3.70
N GLY A 260 -8.32 2.12 -3.75
CA GLY A 260 -8.77 0.92 -3.03
C GLY A 260 -8.82 1.14 -1.51
N ILE A 261 -7.73 1.64 -0.94
CA ILE A 261 -7.64 1.90 0.51
C ILE A 261 -8.71 2.89 0.97
N TYR A 262 -8.90 3.98 0.24
CA TYR A 262 -9.95 4.96 0.56
C TYR A 262 -11.35 4.36 0.42
N THR A 263 -11.58 3.59 -0.64
CA THR A 263 -12.88 2.95 -0.89
C THR A 263 -13.24 2.00 0.24
N ASP A 264 -12.33 1.15 0.68
CA ASP A 264 -12.56 0.19 1.76
C ASP A 264 -12.71 0.89 3.11
N ALA A 265 -11.86 1.90 3.40
CA ALA A 265 -11.95 2.67 4.64
C ALA A 265 -13.31 3.37 4.78
N PHE A 266 -13.83 3.98 3.70
CA PHE A 266 -15.14 4.60 3.73
C PHE A 266 -16.28 3.58 3.68
N ALA A 267 -16.14 2.44 3.03
CA ALA A 267 -17.11 1.35 3.10
C ALA A 267 -17.29 0.86 4.55
N PHE A 268 -16.18 0.70 5.29
CA PHE A 268 -16.22 0.40 6.71
C PHE A 268 -16.88 1.54 7.51
N PHE A 269 -16.42 2.78 7.37
CA PHE A 269 -16.93 3.94 8.11
C PHE A 269 -18.44 4.14 7.90
N ASP A 270 -18.91 4.07 6.66
CA ASP A 270 -20.31 4.25 6.29
C ASP A 270 -21.21 3.10 6.78
N SER A 271 -20.66 1.92 7.04
CA SER A 271 -21.38 0.80 7.62
C SER A 271 -21.72 0.98 9.10
N LEU A 272 -21.00 1.89 9.78
CA LEU A 272 -21.15 2.13 11.21
C LEU A 272 -22.45 2.89 11.53
N THR A 273 -23.12 2.51 12.61
CA THR A 273 -24.24 3.27 13.13
C THR A 273 -23.78 4.61 13.71
N ALA A 274 -24.68 5.58 13.84
CA ALA A 274 -24.34 6.88 14.43
C ALA A 274 -23.81 6.75 15.89
N GLU A 275 -24.25 5.74 16.63
CA GLU A 275 -23.76 5.45 17.97
C GLU A 275 -22.31 4.90 17.92
N GLN A 276 -22.00 4.01 16.98
CA GLN A 276 -20.64 3.50 16.78
C GLN A 276 -19.70 4.61 16.30
N GLN A 277 -20.11 5.41 15.31
CA GLN A 277 -19.33 6.57 14.86
C GLN A 277 -19.04 7.57 15.98
N ALA A 278 -19.97 7.76 16.93
CA ALA A 278 -19.77 8.64 18.07
C ALA A 278 -18.74 8.10 19.10
N THR A 279 -18.39 6.82 19.03
CA THR A 279 -17.34 6.22 19.88
C THR A 279 -15.95 6.29 19.23
N LEU A 280 -15.88 6.56 17.92
CA LEU A 280 -14.61 6.81 17.25
C LEU A 280 -13.96 8.05 17.88
N THR A 281 -12.76 7.90 18.38
CA THR A 281 -11.99 9.01 18.94
C THR A 281 -10.95 9.44 17.94
N ALA A 282 -10.62 10.74 17.93
CA ALA A 282 -9.41 11.20 17.29
C ALA A 282 -8.23 10.72 18.15
N GLY A 283 -7.63 9.61 17.80
CA GLY A 283 -6.41 9.11 18.43
C GLY A 283 -5.18 9.76 17.84
N ASP A 284 -4.10 9.80 18.61
CA ASP A 284 -2.78 10.08 18.03
C ASP A 284 -2.42 8.86 17.15
N VAL A 285 -2.14 9.12 15.87
CA VAL A 285 -1.70 8.11 14.93
C VAL A 285 -0.18 8.09 14.95
N SER A 286 0.41 6.99 15.39
CA SER A 286 1.86 6.78 15.39
C SER A 286 2.26 5.94 14.18
N MET A 287 3.23 6.39 13.42
CA MET A 287 3.72 5.62 12.26
C MET A 287 4.56 4.41 12.67
N CYS A 288 5.00 4.31 13.91
CA CYS A 288 5.80 3.16 14.38
C CYS A 288 6.93 2.72 13.42
N ALA A 289 7.46 3.67 12.66
CA ALA A 289 8.58 3.47 11.75
C ALA A 289 9.89 3.92 12.39
N PRO A 290 11.06 3.46 11.95
CA PRO A 290 12.35 3.95 12.39
C PRO A 290 12.44 5.48 12.26
N GLY A 291 12.88 6.13 13.34
CA GLY A 291 12.93 7.60 13.45
C GLY A 291 11.68 8.24 14.05
N ASP A 292 10.59 7.49 14.20
CA ASP A 292 9.37 7.92 14.89
C ASP A 292 9.23 7.27 16.27
N THR A 293 8.25 7.72 17.05
CA THR A 293 7.83 7.02 18.27
C THR A 293 6.90 5.86 17.92
N CYS A 294 6.97 4.77 18.68
CA CYS A 294 6.04 3.68 18.52
C CYS A 294 5.27 3.42 19.82
N ASP A 295 3.97 3.47 19.71
CA ASP A 295 3.03 2.94 20.69
C ASP A 295 1.91 2.26 19.89
N PHE A 296 1.85 0.95 19.90
CA PHE A 296 0.77 0.20 19.23
C PHE A 296 -0.60 0.37 19.89
N SER A 297 -0.67 1.15 20.96
CA SER A 297 -1.91 1.50 21.63
C SER A 297 -2.53 2.75 21.01
N THR A 298 -3.77 2.66 20.55
CA THR A 298 -4.55 3.80 20.06
C THR A 298 -5.46 4.40 21.11
N GLY A 299 -5.37 3.96 22.36
CA GLY A 299 -6.22 4.42 23.44
C GLY A 299 -7.63 3.82 23.41
N ALA A 300 -8.66 4.61 23.68
CA ALA A 300 -10.05 4.20 23.66
C ALA A 300 -10.71 4.59 22.34
N GLY A 301 -11.50 3.69 21.78
CA GLY A 301 -12.22 3.90 20.52
C GLY A 301 -13.33 2.87 20.35
N LEU A 302 -13.80 2.69 19.13
CA LEU A 302 -14.69 1.60 18.77
C LEU A 302 -13.92 0.27 18.87
N THR A 303 -14.51 -0.75 19.49
CA THR A 303 -13.86 -2.07 19.60
C THR A 303 -14.44 -3.04 18.57
N GLY A 304 -13.64 -4.00 18.14
CA GLY A 304 -14.09 -5.06 17.23
C GLY A 304 -15.24 -5.88 17.80
N ALA A 305 -15.32 -6.01 19.15
CA ALA A 305 -16.44 -6.66 19.82
C ALA A 305 -17.78 -5.91 19.65
N ASP A 306 -17.77 -4.63 19.33
CA ASP A 306 -18.96 -3.81 19.10
C ASP A 306 -19.45 -3.85 17.63
N LEU A 307 -18.74 -4.56 16.75
CA LEU A 307 -19.03 -4.66 15.32
C LEU A 307 -19.95 -5.86 15.02
N THR A 308 -20.80 -5.73 14.01
CA THR A 308 -21.50 -6.87 13.40
C THR A 308 -20.54 -7.71 12.56
N ASP A 309 -20.92 -8.92 12.19
CA ASP A 309 -20.08 -9.79 11.33
C ASP A 309 -19.81 -9.11 9.97
N GLU A 310 -20.79 -8.38 9.40
CA GLU A 310 -20.59 -7.65 8.15
C GLU A 310 -19.61 -6.48 8.31
N GLN A 311 -19.65 -5.77 9.44
CA GLN A 311 -18.71 -4.69 9.73
C GLN A 311 -17.30 -5.22 9.98
N LYS A 312 -17.16 -6.38 10.62
CA LYS A 312 -15.87 -7.05 10.79
C LYS A 312 -15.25 -7.44 9.43
N GLN A 313 -16.06 -7.94 8.51
CA GLN A 313 -15.58 -8.24 7.16
C GLN A 313 -15.07 -6.98 6.47
N LEU A 314 -15.82 -5.86 6.50
CA LEU A 314 -15.36 -4.59 5.93
C LEU A 314 -14.09 -4.07 6.60
N LEU A 315 -13.90 -4.30 7.89
CA LEU A 315 -12.66 -3.96 8.59
C LEU A 315 -11.48 -4.83 8.11
N LEU A 316 -11.72 -6.13 7.88
CA LEU A 316 -10.74 -7.03 7.30
C LEU A 316 -10.40 -6.64 5.85
N ASP A 317 -11.37 -6.20 5.06
CA ASP A 317 -11.15 -5.69 3.71
C ASP A 317 -10.23 -4.44 3.73
N VAL A 318 -10.40 -3.53 4.71
CA VAL A 318 -9.45 -2.42 4.92
C VAL A 318 -8.04 -2.94 5.21
N ILE A 319 -7.90 -3.90 6.12
CA ILE A 319 -6.60 -4.45 6.53
C ILE A 319 -5.93 -5.20 5.38
N ALA A 320 -6.70 -5.85 4.51
CA ALA A 320 -6.21 -6.59 3.35
C ALA A 320 -5.34 -5.75 2.42
N ASN A 321 -5.53 -4.43 2.36
CA ASN A 321 -4.69 -3.53 1.55
C ASN A 321 -3.19 -3.55 1.93
N TRP A 322 -2.84 -4.04 3.11
CA TRP A 322 -1.43 -4.18 3.55
C TRP A 322 -0.97 -5.63 3.63
N VAL A 323 -1.84 -6.55 4.04
CA VAL A 323 -1.47 -7.96 4.16
C VAL A 323 -1.67 -8.73 2.86
N GLY A 324 -2.51 -8.22 1.95
CA GLY A 324 -2.86 -8.82 0.66
C GLY A 324 -1.90 -8.45 -0.48
N LEU A 325 -0.63 -8.20 -0.18
CA LEU A 325 0.34 -7.80 -1.20
C LEU A 325 0.91 -8.98 -1.99
N ALA A 326 0.78 -10.23 -1.50
CA ALA A 326 1.22 -11.43 -2.19
C ALA A 326 0.03 -12.26 -2.72
N ASP A 327 0.19 -13.56 -2.77
CA ASP A 327 -0.83 -14.50 -3.24
C ASP A 327 -2.04 -14.61 -2.30
N GLU A 328 -3.14 -15.21 -2.80
CA GLU A 328 -4.41 -15.34 -2.06
C GLU A 328 -4.28 -16.24 -0.82
N GLU A 329 -3.42 -17.27 -0.84
CA GLU A 329 -3.21 -18.17 0.28
C GLU A 329 -2.54 -17.43 1.43
N THR A 330 -1.44 -16.72 1.18
CA THR A 330 -0.75 -15.83 2.15
C THR A 330 -1.72 -14.81 2.76
N THR A 331 -2.52 -14.15 1.92
CA THR A 331 -3.51 -13.15 2.36
C THR A 331 -4.55 -13.75 3.27
N THR A 332 -5.10 -14.91 2.90
CA THR A 332 -6.14 -15.61 3.67
C THR A 332 -5.63 -16.04 5.04
N GLU A 333 -4.40 -16.55 5.12
CA GLU A 333 -3.79 -16.97 6.38
C GLU A 333 -3.57 -15.76 7.32
N ALA A 334 -3.00 -14.67 6.81
CA ALA A 334 -2.78 -13.46 7.60
C ALA A 334 -4.09 -12.85 8.14
N LEU A 335 -5.13 -12.77 7.29
CA LEU A 335 -6.45 -12.27 7.71
C LEU A 335 -7.11 -13.19 8.74
N ALA A 336 -6.95 -14.51 8.65
CA ALA A 336 -7.50 -15.45 9.63
C ALA A 336 -6.85 -15.28 11.02
N GLU A 337 -5.55 -15.02 11.09
CA GLU A 337 -4.84 -14.73 12.34
C GLU A 337 -5.31 -13.41 12.97
N ILE A 338 -5.56 -12.40 12.16
CA ILE A 338 -6.08 -11.10 12.60
C ILE A 338 -7.54 -11.23 13.06
N GLU A 339 -8.39 -11.94 12.30
CA GLU A 339 -9.80 -12.18 12.64
C GLU A 339 -9.93 -12.87 14.00
N ALA A 340 -9.04 -13.79 14.34
CA ALA A 340 -9.07 -14.51 15.61
C ALA A 340 -8.99 -13.59 16.86
N THR A 341 -8.43 -12.40 16.71
CA THR A 341 -8.23 -11.40 17.79
C THR A 341 -8.99 -10.09 17.54
N LEU A 342 -9.84 -10.06 16.50
CA LEU A 342 -10.48 -8.82 16.05
C LEU A 342 -11.38 -8.17 17.12
N ASP A 343 -12.00 -8.97 18.00
CA ASP A 343 -12.79 -8.47 19.11
C ASP A 343 -12.01 -7.60 20.11
N GLU A 344 -10.69 -7.82 20.21
CA GLU A 344 -9.78 -7.06 21.07
C GLU A 344 -9.18 -5.82 20.38
N THR A 345 -9.50 -5.64 19.11
CA THR A 345 -8.97 -4.55 18.28
C THR A 345 -9.71 -3.25 18.56
N VAL A 346 -9.00 -2.14 18.64
CA VAL A 346 -9.53 -0.78 18.83
C VAL A 346 -9.36 0.02 17.56
N ILE A 347 -10.40 0.69 17.12
CA ILE A 347 -10.43 1.53 15.92
C ILE A 347 -10.62 3.00 16.34
N ALA A 348 -9.77 3.88 15.83
CA ALA A 348 -9.89 5.32 15.95
C ALA A 348 -9.98 5.96 14.56
N TRP A 349 -10.67 7.10 14.45
CA TRP A 349 -10.87 7.82 13.20
C TRP A 349 -10.93 9.32 13.45
N SER A 350 -10.33 10.11 12.58
CA SER A 350 -10.42 11.57 12.56
C SER A 350 -10.38 12.09 11.14
N GLY A 351 -10.83 13.33 10.95
CA GLY A 351 -10.88 13.97 9.64
C GLY A 351 -12.24 13.87 8.97
N GLU A 352 -12.24 13.78 7.65
CA GLU A 352 -13.47 13.82 6.85
C GLU A 352 -14.31 12.55 7.03
N THR A 353 -15.60 12.70 6.87
CA THR A 353 -16.59 11.61 7.00
C THR A 353 -17.27 11.25 5.68
N THR A 354 -16.75 11.78 4.58
CA THR A 354 -17.22 11.51 3.22
C THR A 354 -15.99 11.46 2.30
N TYR A 355 -15.92 10.45 1.44
CA TYR A 355 -14.86 10.36 0.45
C TYR A 355 -15.07 11.39 -0.66
N ASP A 356 -14.49 12.58 -0.50
CA ASP A 356 -14.48 13.67 -1.48
C ASP A 356 -13.15 14.43 -1.38
N MET A 357 -12.18 14.04 -2.19
CA MET A 357 -10.85 14.63 -2.20
C MET A 357 -10.82 16.11 -2.64
N SER A 358 -11.95 16.67 -3.09
CA SER A 358 -12.07 18.08 -3.46
C SER A 358 -12.32 19.00 -2.26
N THR A 359 -12.58 18.44 -1.08
CA THR A 359 -12.90 19.17 0.15
C THR A 359 -12.16 18.60 1.35
N GLY A 360 -11.83 19.46 2.31
CA GLY A 360 -11.19 19.09 3.57
C GLY A 360 -9.75 18.65 3.45
N ASP A 361 -9.20 18.16 4.55
CA ASP A 361 -7.78 17.86 4.72
C ASP A 361 -7.46 16.35 4.69
N GLY A 362 -8.46 15.49 4.44
CA GLY A 362 -8.29 14.05 4.42
C GLY A 362 -8.69 13.37 5.72
N ILE A 363 -8.25 12.13 5.88
CA ILE A 363 -8.56 11.28 7.02
C ILE A 363 -7.29 10.82 7.72
N SER A 364 -7.45 10.48 8.99
CA SER A 364 -6.46 9.71 9.74
C SER A 364 -7.19 8.67 10.56
N PHE A 365 -6.71 7.44 10.55
CA PHE A 365 -7.29 6.37 11.36
C PHE A 365 -6.20 5.42 11.86
N SER A 366 -6.52 4.65 12.88
CA SER A 366 -5.71 3.56 13.36
C SER A 366 -6.56 2.35 13.73
N ILE A 367 -5.99 1.18 13.52
CA ILE A 367 -6.53 -0.12 13.90
C ILE A 367 -5.45 -0.77 14.77
N SER A 368 -5.74 -1.05 16.03
CA SER A 368 -4.76 -1.55 16.98
C SER A 368 -5.30 -2.76 17.72
N GLY A 369 -4.67 -3.90 17.52
CA GLY A 369 -5.02 -5.19 18.11
C GLY A 369 -3.81 -6.04 18.43
N PRO A 370 -4.01 -7.25 18.94
CA PRO A 370 -2.90 -8.15 19.28
C PRO A 370 -2.05 -8.56 18.09
N ASN A 371 -2.66 -8.77 16.90
CA ASN A 371 -2.00 -9.26 15.68
C ASN A 371 -2.06 -8.25 14.53
N VAL A 372 -2.49 -7.03 14.79
CA VAL A 372 -2.61 -5.99 13.77
C VAL A 372 -2.41 -4.61 14.36
N TYR A 373 -1.59 -3.83 13.71
CA TYR A 373 -1.54 -2.39 13.88
C TYR A 373 -1.49 -1.73 12.52
N VAL A 374 -2.53 -0.97 12.18
CA VAL A 374 -2.55 -0.12 10.99
C VAL A 374 -2.66 1.32 11.44
N ALA A 375 -1.85 2.18 10.88
CA ALA A 375 -1.97 3.63 10.99
C ALA A 375 -2.03 4.24 9.60
N PHE A 376 -2.99 5.12 9.39
CA PHE A 376 -3.20 5.88 8.17
C PHE A 376 -3.24 7.36 8.52
N GLN A 377 -2.43 8.20 7.88
CA GLN A 377 -2.35 9.62 8.18
C GLN A 377 -2.24 10.47 6.92
N ALA A 378 -3.26 11.30 6.68
CA ALA A 378 -3.15 12.40 5.75
C ALA A 378 -2.25 13.50 6.35
N GLN A 379 -1.26 13.96 5.59
CA GLN A 379 -0.29 14.96 6.04
C GLN A 379 -0.46 16.28 5.31
N GLN A 380 -0.22 17.38 6.02
CA GLN A 380 -0.12 18.69 5.38
C GLN A 380 1.22 18.75 4.64
N GLY A 381 1.20 19.20 3.40
CA GLY A 381 2.26 19.15 2.41
C GLY A 381 3.69 19.31 2.89
N SER A 382 4.63 19.02 2.02
CA SER A 382 6.07 19.24 2.25
C SER A 382 6.57 20.47 1.49
N ALA A 383 7.69 21.05 1.94
CA ALA A 383 8.25 22.23 1.31
C ALA A 383 8.67 21.93 -0.15
N GLY A 384 8.18 22.72 -1.09
CA GLY A 384 8.52 22.62 -2.50
C GLY A 384 7.81 21.51 -3.27
N ALA A 385 6.87 20.80 -2.64
CA ALA A 385 6.10 19.74 -3.28
C ALA A 385 4.88 20.26 -4.06
N ASP A 386 4.64 21.57 -4.08
CA ASP A 386 3.50 22.15 -4.79
C ASP A 386 3.61 21.91 -6.31
N VAL A 387 2.57 21.32 -6.89
CA VAL A 387 2.39 21.13 -8.32
C VAL A 387 1.09 21.79 -8.74
N ASP A 388 1.12 22.65 -9.77
CA ASP A 388 -0.06 23.42 -10.20
C ASP A 388 -1.20 22.49 -10.66
N GLY A 389 -2.35 22.61 -10.00
CA GLY A 389 -3.53 21.81 -10.29
C GLY A 389 -3.54 20.40 -9.71
N VAL A 390 -2.54 20.02 -8.91
CA VAL A 390 -2.44 18.71 -8.27
C VAL A 390 -2.45 18.88 -6.75
N ASN A 391 -3.25 18.07 -6.07
CA ASN A 391 -3.26 18.07 -4.60
C ASN A 391 -2.06 17.27 -4.06
N THR A 392 -1.18 17.94 -3.33
CA THR A 392 0.04 17.39 -2.72
C THR A 392 0.04 17.48 -1.20
N SER A 393 -1.14 17.70 -0.58
CA SER A 393 -1.32 17.92 0.86
C SER A 393 -2.63 17.30 1.33
N GLY A 394 -2.74 16.92 2.58
CA GLY A 394 -3.94 16.29 3.10
C GLY A 394 -4.28 15.00 2.34
N TRP A 395 -5.42 14.96 1.64
CA TRP A 395 -5.77 13.83 0.75
C TRP A 395 -4.66 13.47 -0.25
N GLY A 396 -3.89 14.45 -0.68
CA GLY A 396 -2.82 14.29 -1.66
C GLY A 396 -1.47 13.90 -1.11
N HIS A 397 -1.30 13.81 0.23
CA HIS A 397 -0.07 13.37 0.89
C HIS A 397 -0.39 12.46 2.06
N VAL A 398 -0.15 11.19 1.90
CA VAL A 398 -0.54 10.16 2.87
C VAL A 398 0.63 9.25 3.20
N HIS A 399 0.75 8.93 4.47
CA HIS A 399 1.60 7.86 4.97
C HIS A 399 0.77 6.84 5.71
N THR A 400 1.10 5.57 5.53
CA THR A 400 0.46 4.47 6.25
C THR A 400 1.50 3.51 6.77
N ILE A 401 1.13 2.70 7.75
CA ILE A 401 1.97 1.63 8.29
C ILE A 401 1.11 0.43 8.63
N TYR A 402 1.63 -0.74 8.37
CA TYR A 402 1.15 -1.99 8.91
C TYR A 402 2.26 -2.65 9.74
N ARG A 403 1.91 -3.10 10.93
CA ARG A 403 2.76 -3.89 11.81
C ARG A 403 1.95 -5.08 12.34
N ASP A 404 2.64 -6.16 12.62
CA ASP A 404 2.12 -7.24 13.43
C ASP A 404 2.86 -7.27 14.78
N PRO A 405 2.23 -6.82 15.88
CA PRO A 405 2.88 -6.81 17.19
C PRO A 405 3.37 -8.20 17.67
N SER A 406 2.85 -9.26 17.07
CA SER A 406 3.21 -10.65 17.39
C SER A 406 4.20 -11.29 16.42
N ASN A 407 4.37 -10.73 15.19
CA ASN A 407 5.14 -11.39 14.12
C ASN A 407 5.88 -10.42 13.18
N ASP A 408 6.24 -9.22 13.63
CA ASP A 408 7.09 -8.34 12.82
C ASP A 408 8.41 -9.04 12.45
N TYR A 409 8.83 -8.85 11.19
CA TYR A 409 10.05 -9.44 10.62
C TYR A 409 10.11 -10.99 10.74
N GLY A 410 8.96 -11.66 10.75
CA GLY A 410 8.89 -13.10 10.95
C GLY A 410 9.52 -13.54 12.28
N ASN A 411 9.50 -12.71 13.32
CA ASN A 411 10.13 -12.91 14.62
C ASN A 411 11.65 -13.17 14.55
N SER A 412 12.34 -12.77 13.47
CA SER A 412 13.78 -12.97 13.31
C SER A 412 14.63 -12.08 14.22
N VAL A 413 14.08 -10.93 14.62
CA VAL A 413 14.73 -9.95 15.51
C VAL A 413 13.78 -9.48 16.59
N THR A 414 14.31 -8.98 17.69
CA THR A 414 13.48 -8.30 18.67
C THR A 414 13.05 -6.95 18.12
N GLN A 415 11.75 -6.74 18.06
CA GLN A 415 11.20 -5.45 17.65
C GLN A 415 11.72 -4.35 18.56
N GLN A 416 12.45 -3.39 17.98
CA GLN A 416 12.88 -2.21 18.72
C GLN A 416 11.69 -1.26 18.87
N ALA A 417 11.36 -0.92 20.10
CA ALA A 417 10.51 0.22 20.35
C ALA A 417 11.21 1.45 19.76
N ALA A 418 10.57 2.15 18.83
CA ALA A 418 11.10 3.36 18.26
C ALA A 418 11.45 4.33 19.41
N THR A 419 12.74 4.56 19.61
CA THR A 419 13.21 5.42 20.69
C THR A 419 13.27 6.85 20.21
N GLY A 420 12.30 7.64 20.63
CA GLY A 420 12.36 9.10 20.53
C GLY A 420 12.38 9.62 19.11
N GLY A 421 11.24 9.89 18.57
CA GLY A 421 11.08 10.53 17.29
C GLY A 421 11.90 11.81 17.18
N MET A 422 12.27 12.19 15.98
CA MET A 422 12.94 13.45 15.62
C MET A 422 12.15 14.71 16.02
N GLY A 423 11.00 14.58 16.72
CA GLY A 423 10.21 15.69 17.27
C GLY A 423 10.90 16.57 18.30
N GLY A 424 12.20 16.33 18.60
CA GLY A 424 13.01 17.13 19.52
C GLY A 424 13.89 18.20 18.86
N ALA A 425 14.06 18.21 17.55
CA ALA A 425 14.90 19.20 16.84
C ALA A 425 14.35 19.46 15.43
N GLY A 426 13.28 20.26 15.32
CA GLY A 426 13.03 21.06 14.13
C GLY A 426 12.75 20.31 12.82
N GLY A 427 11.97 19.23 12.83
CA GLY A 427 11.37 18.71 11.59
C GLY A 427 10.40 19.74 11.01
N PRO A 428 10.34 19.95 9.67
CA PRO A 428 9.39 20.85 9.07
C PRO A 428 8.00 20.23 9.08
N GLY A 429 7.17 20.61 10.07
CA GLY A 429 5.80 20.11 10.02
C GLY A 429 4.93 20.19 11.24
N ALA A 430 5.23 21.03 12.22
CA ALA A 430 4.27 21.38 13.25
C ALA A 430 4.23 22.89 13.46
N GLY A 431 3.80 23.63 12.45
CA GLY A 431 3.47 25.04 12.55
C GLY A 431 2.02 25.19 13.03
N GLY A 432 1.73 24.89 14.29
CA GLY A 432 0.55 25.44 14.93
C GLY A 432 0.68 26.97 15.01
N PRO A 433 -0.45 27.75 14.95
CA PRO A 433 -0.40 29.20 14.97
C PRO A 433 0.20 29.67 16.30
N GLY A 434 1.43 30.16 16.23
CA GLY A 434 2.10 30.71 17.37
C GLY A 434 1.38 31.95 17.87
N ASP A 435 0.99 31.93 19.14
CA ASP A 435 0.56 33.07 19.90
C ASP A 435 1.65 34.19 19.83
N GLY A 436 1.28 35.31 19.25
CA GLY A 436 2.13 36.49 19.17
C GLY A 436 2.49 37.06 20.53
N GLY A 437 3.65 36.65 21.05
CA GLY A 437 4.25 37.30 22.21
C GLY A 437 4.77 38.69 21.82
N ALA A 438 4.23 39.73 22.46
CA ALA A 438 4.66 41.10 22.33
C ALA A 438 6.14 41.29 22.82
N PRO A 439 6.93 42.16 22.18
CA PRO A 439 8.31 42.40 22.57
C PRO A 439 8.37 43.17 23.92
N PRO A 440 9.39 42.94 24.74
CA PRO A 440 9.56 43.70 25.98
C PRO A 440 9.90 45.16 25.72
N SER A 441 9.14 46.04 26.35
CA SER A 441 9.41 47.50 26.39
C SER A 441 10.57 47.77 27.34
N ASN A 442 11.57 48.55 26.86
CA ASN A 442 12.56 49.21 27.69
C ASN A 442 11.93 50.41 28.46
#